data_9fea8a401706c985bc556f8af41c98a7
#
_entry.id   9fea8a401706c985bc556f8af41c98a7
#
_cell.length_a   1.000
_cell.length_b   1.000
_cell.length_c   1.000
_cell.angle_alpha   90.00
_cell.angle_beta   90.00
_cell.angle_gamma   90.00
#
_symmetry.space_group_name_H-M   'P 1'
#
loop_
_entity.id
_entity.type
_entity.pdbx_description
1 polymer ?
#
loop_
_entity_poly.entity_id
_entity_poly.type
_entity_poly.pdbx_seq_one_letter_code
_entity_poly.pdbx_strand_id
1 'polypeptide(L)'
;MKYPYPVMYKNVYAYDEMKRGEHMAVRKTVGWYLWTHQLVEVTGKDAVALLEYIFPKNIGNLAVGRERYTTMLDEMGTIIDDVVVFRMGEEKFWISTLFKVDLMAWLEGHKGDLDVAWADITKEWEMYAVQGPKALEMVNALVKEPVDDQKFFEMKANEIDGIPVYINRAGYTGEKLGYEIYYPKAEAPEQEKKLRTLAESLGGREVTEFQVMAWTLPCEAGFYYMRDLKHTNPFEVGLEGGINWDKEFIGKEA
;
A
#
# COMPACT_ATOMS: atom_id res chain seq x y z
N MET A 1 -1.86 -20.79 -36.58
CA MET A 1 -0.40 -20.51 -36.42
C MET A 1 0.16 -21.54 -35.45
N LYS A 2 1.08 -22.43 -35.88
CA LYS A 2 1.72 -23.37 -34.94
C LYS A 2 2.82 -22.60 -34.20
N TYR A 3 2.67 -22.45 -32.89
CA TYR A 3 3.74 -21.87 -32.07
C TYR A 3 4.98 -22.78 -32.15
N PRO A 4 6.16 -22.24 -32.45
CA PRO A 4 7.36 -23.05 -32.65
C PRO A 4 7.94 -23.64 -31.35
N TYR A 5 7.34 -23.34 -30.18
CA TYR A 5 7.87 -23.74 -28.86
C TYR A 5 6.78 -24.38 -27.98
N PRO A 6 6.44 -25.66 -28.18
CA PRO A 6 5.39 -26.34 -27.40
C PRO A 6 5.66 -26.39 -25.89
N VAL A 7 6.92 -26.31 -25.47
CA VAL A 7 7.30 -26.28 -24.05
C VAL A 7 6.96 -24.94 -23.41
N MET A 8 7.21 -23.84 -24.10
CA MET A 8 6.80 -22.51 -23.63
C MET A 8 5.27 -22.40 -23.50
N TYR A 9 4.54 -22.99 -24.42
CA TYR A 9 3.08 -22.98 -24.41
C TYR A 9 2.50 -23.69 -23.18
N LYS A 10 3.04 -24.86 -22.80
CA LYS A 10 2.64 -25.56 -21.57
C LYS A 10 2.92 -24.75 -20.31
N ASN A 11 4.06 -24.09 -20.25
CA ASN A 11 4.42 -23.26 -19.10
C ASN A 11 3.53 -22.02 -18.97
N VAL A 12 3.16 -21.39 -20.09
CA VAL A 12 2.21 -20.28 -20.11
C VAL A 12 0.83 -20.71 -19.61
N TYR A 13 0.34 -21.88 -20.05
CA TYR A 13 -0.96 -22.40 -19.60
C TYR A 13 -0.98 -22.69 -18.09
N ALA A 14 0.02 -23.36 -17.58
CA ALA A 14 0.13 -23.64 -16.13
C ALA A 14 0.23 -22.35 -15.32
N TYR A 15 0.94 -21.36 -15.83
CA TYR A 15 1.06 -20.04 -15.23
C TYR A 15 -0.30 -19.32 -15.21
N ASP A 16 -1.04 -19.33 -16.32
CA ASP A 16 -2.36 -18.71 -16.41
C ASP A 16 -3.39 -19.33 -15.46
N GLU A 17 -3.40 -20.66 -15.34
CA GLU A 17 -4.27 -21.35 -14.38
C GLU A 17 -3.96 -20.99 -12.94
N MET A 18 -2.68 -20.92 -12.57
CA MET A 18 -2.25 -20.48 -11.24
C MET A 18 -2.72 -19.03 -10.97
N LYS A 19 -2.48 -18.14 -11.91
CA LYS A 19 -2.86 -16.73 -11.80
C LYS A 19 -4.37 -16.54 -11.72
N ARG A 20 -5.12 -17.31 -12.50
CA ARG A 20 -6.58 -17.33 -12.42
C ARG A 20 -7.06 -17.80 -11.04
N GLY A 21 -6.43 -18.82 -10.48
CA GLY A 21 -6.75 -19.32 -9.13
C GLY A 21 -6.51 -18.27 -8.05
N GLU A 22 -5.40 -17.54 -8.14
CA GLU A 22 -5.09 -16.42 -7.24
C GLU A 22 -6.12 -15.28 -7.37
N HIS A 23 -6.41 -14.85 -8.60
CA HIS A 23 -7.43 -13.83 -8.89
C HIS A 23 -8.79 -14.20 -8.29
N MET A 24 -9.23 -15.43 -8.54
CA MET A 24 -10.53 -15.91 -8.08
C MET A 24 -10.59 -16.06 -6.56
N ALA A 25 -9.46 -16.36 -5.88
CA ALA A 25 -9.41 -16.37 -4.42
C ALA A 25 -9.76 -14.98 -3.85
N VAL A 26 -9.13 -13.93 -4.38
CA VAL A 26 -9.41 -12.54 -3.97
C VAL A 26 -10.87 -12.15 -4.25
N ARG A 27 -11.44 -12.58 -5.37
CA ARG A 27 -12.82 -12.19 -5.75
C ARG A 27 -13.92 -13.00 -5.07
N LYS A 28 -13.66 -14.26 -4.68
CA LYS A 28 -14.71 -15.18 -4.18
C LYS A 28 -14.54 -15.62 -2.74
N THR A 29 -13.32 -15.58 -2.23
CA THR A 29 -13.00 -16.03 -0.88
C THR A 29 -12.08 -15.04 -0.17
N VAL A 30 -10.81 -15.38 -0.03
CA VAL A 30 -9.78 -14.51 0.50
C VAL A 30 -8.43 -14.85 -0.13
N GLY A 31 -7.72 -13.82 -0.58
CA GLY A 31 -6.32 -13.89 -0.93
C GLY A 31 -5.49 -13.14 0.12
N TRP A 32 -4.30 -13.64 0.41
CA TRP A 32 -3.34 -12.93 1.25
C TRP A 32 -1.97 -12.93 0.59
N TYR A 33 -1.17 -11.91 0.87
CA TYR A 33 0.18 -11.79 0.31
C TYR A 33 1.06 -10.92 1.19
N LEU A 34 2.37 -11.24 1.18
CA LEU A 34 3.39 -10.35 1.71
C LEU A 34 3.60 -9.21 0.70
N TRP A 35 3.48 -7.99 1.16
CA TRP A 35 3.76 -6.81 0.34
C TRP A 35 5.17 -6.29 0.60
N THR A 36 5.99 -6.34 -0.44
CA THR A 36 7.37 -5.85 -0.39
C THR A 36 7.38 -4.32 -0.55
N HIS A 37 6.86 -3.61 0.44
CA HIS A 37 6.90 -2.16 0.47
C HIS A 37 8.17 -1.64 1.16
N GLN A 38 8.42 -0.37 0.97
CA GLN A 38 9.44 0.37 1.70
C GLN A 38 8.72 1.39 2.58
N LEU A 39 9.14 1.52 3.83
CA LEU A 39 8.46 2.34 4.81
C LEU A 39 9.42 3.36 5.41
N VAL A 40 9.05 4.63 5.31
CA VAL A 40 9.80 5.76 5.86
C VAL A 40 8.96 6.41 6.94
N GLU A 41 9.52 6.53 8.15
CA GLU A 41 8.94 7.31 9.23
C GLU A 41 9.39 8.76 9.12
N VAL A 42 8.46 9.70 9.22
CA VAL A 42 8.73 11.15 9.23
C VAL A 42 8.18 11.72 10.53
N THR A 43 9.01 12.47 11.27
CA THR A 43 8.67 13.06 12.57
C THR A 43 9.14 14.50 12.69
N GLY A 44 8.52 15.27 13.58
CA GLY A 44 8.92 16.63 13.89
C GLY A 44 7.75 17.61 13.86
N LYS A 45 7.92 18.73 14.57
CA LYS A 45 6.87 19.74 14.68
C LYS A 45 6.46 20.38 13.34
N ASP A 46 7.40 20.37 12.36
CA ASP A 46 7.19 20.91 11.03
C ASP A 46 6.90 19.80 9.98
N ALA A 47 6.71 18.53 10.42
CA ALA A 47 6.45 17.42 9.51
C ALA A 47 5.22 17.65 8.62
N VAL A 48 4.14 18.20 9.19
CA VAL A 48 2.93 18.55 8.41
C VAL A 48 3.27 19.58 7.33
N ALA A 49 4.03 20.63 7.67
CA ALA A 49 4.37 21.69 6.72
C ALA A 49 5.21 21.15 5.55
N LEU A 50 6.22 20.31 5.84
CA LEU A 50 7.02 19.69 4.79
C LEU A 50 6.17 18.77 3.91
N LEU A 51 5.37 17.89 4.48
CA LEU A 51 4.55 16.94 3.72
C LEU A 51 3.44 17.61 2.92
N GLU A 52 2.89 18.73 3.40
CA GLU A 52 1.96 19.58 2.62
C GLU A 52 2.63 20.18 1.39
N TYR A 53 3.92 20.53 1.48
CA TYR A 53 4.66 21.06 0.35
C TYR A 53 5.11 19.97 -0.63
N ILE A 54 5.50 18.80 -0.13
CA ILE A 54 5.95 17.65 -0.95
C ILE A 54 4.79 17.04 -1.76
N PHE A 55 3.60 16.93 -1.17
CA PHE A 55 2.48 16.22 -1.79
C PHE A 55 1.37 17.16 -2.24
N PRO A 56 0.77 16.95 -3.41
CA PRO A 56 -0.29 17.82 -3.93
C PRO A 56 -1.62 17.68 -3.16
N LYS A 57 -1.87 16.53 -2.52
CA LYS A 57 -3.05 16.35 -1.68
C LYS A 57 -2.83 16.92 -0.28
N ASN A 58 -3.93 17.30 0.38
CA ASN A 58 -3.88 17.86 1.72
C ASN A 58 -3.49 16.80 2.76
N ILE A 59 -2.37 16.99 3.46
CA ILE A 59 -1.90 16.12 4.54
C ILE A 59 -2.28 16.68 5.92
N GLY A 60 -2.37 18.00 6.04
CA GLY A 60 -2.67 18.67 7.31
C GLY A 60 -4.04 18.33 7.89
N ASN A 61 -5.04 18.08 7.04
CA ASN A 61 -6.38 17.67 7.46
C ASN A 61 -6.54 16.14 7.65
N LEU A 62 -5.50 15.36 7.46
CA LEU A 62 -5.53 13.92 7.71
C LEU A 62 -5.58 13.68 9.23
N ALA A 63 -6.62 13.02 9.72
CA ALA A 63 -6.72 12.71 11.14
C ALA A 63 -5.71 11.61 11.55
N VAL A 64 -5.28 11.60 12.79
CA VAL A 64 -4.46 10.52 13.35
C VAL A 64 -5.20 9.18 13.20
N GLY A 65 -4.48 8.14 12.78
CA GLY A 65 -5.03 6.84 12.45
C GLY A 65 -5.68 6.77 11.06
N ARG A 66 -5.45 7.75 10.20
CA ARG A 66 -5.95 7.75 8.81
C ARG A 66 -4.80 7.69 7.81
N GLU A 67 -5.11 7.21 6.61
CA GLU A 67 -4.18 7.23 5.49
C GLU A 67 -4.67 8.09 4.33
N ARG A 68 -3.74 8.42 3.45
CA ARG A 68 -4.01 9.09 2.18
C ARG A 68 -3.07 8.63 1.09
N TYR A 69 -3.63 8.11 0.02
CA TYR A 69 -2.92 7.91 -1.24
C TYR A 69 -2.70 9.24 -1.94
N THR A 70 -1.48 9.52 -2.39
CA THR A 70 -1.12 10.74 -3.11
C THR A 70 0.05 10.48 -4.07
N THR A 71 0.18 11.33 -5.06
CA THR A 71 1.36 11.36 -5.95
C THR A 71 2.44 12.24 -5.35
N MET A 72 3.70 11.99 -5.71
CA MET A 72 4.84 12.87 -5.51
C MET A 72 5.27 13.41 -6.88
N LEU A 73 5.36 14.72 -7.01
CA LEU A 73 5.62 15.40 -8.29
C LEU A 73 7.01 16.05 -8.27
N ASP A 74 7.62 16.15 -9.45
CA ASP A 74 8.76 17.05 -9.67
C ASP A 74 8.28 18.49 -9.97
N GLU A 75 9.21 19.40 -10.15
CA GLU A 75 8.94 20.82 -10.41
C GLU A 75 8.23 21.05 -11.76
N MET A 76 8.23 20.05 -12.64
CA MET A 76 7.54 20.07 -13.92
C MET A 76 6.14 19.46 -13.85
N GLY A 77 5.64 19.15 -12.65
CA GLY A 77 4.35 18.50 -12.43
C GLY A 77 4.30 17.03 -12.85
N THR A 78 5.46 16.41 -13.10
CA THR A 78 5.57 15.01 -13.50
C THR A 78 5.55 14.10 -12.29
N ILE A 79 4.83 12.99 -12.37
CA ILE A 79 4.77 11.99 -11.29
C ILE A 79 6.11 11.26 -11.21
N ILE A 80 6.77 11.34 -10.06
CA ILE A 80 8.02 10.64 -9.76
C ILE A 80 7.79 9.43 -8.84
N ASP A 81 6.73 9.46 -8.01
CA ASP A 81 6.29 8.34 -7.19
C ASP A 81 4.80 8.47 -6.87
N ASP A 82 4.18 7.36 -6.46
CA ASP A 82 2.90 7.34 -5.77
C ASP A 82 3.05 6.67 -4.41
N VAL A 83 2.47 7.28 -3.39
CA VAL A 83 2.72 6.89 -2.01
C VAL A 83 1.43 6.82 -1.19
N VAL A 84 1.49 6.07 -0.10
CA VAL A 84 0.46 6.10 0.95
C VAL A 84 1.06 6.75 2.19
N VAL A 85 0.44 7.82 2.64
CA VAL A 85 0.82 8.56 3.84
C VAL A 85 -0.13 8.19 4.97
N PHE A 86 0.40 7.61 6.05
CA PHE A 86 -0.31 7.31 7.29
C PHE A 86 0.00 8.36 8.34
N ARG A 87 -0.99 8.93 9.00
CA ARG A 87 -0.76 9.78 10.15
C ARG A 87 -0.80 8.95 11.43
N MET A 88 0.37 8.62 11.96
CA MET A 88 0.55 7.76 13.13
C MET A 88 0.44 8.51 14.46
N GLY A 89 0.56 9.84 14.42
CA GLY A 89 0.48 10.75 15.56
C GLY A 89 0.37 12.20 15.09
N GLU A 90 0.32 13.14 16.02
CA GLU A 90 0.20 14.56 15.67
C GLU A 90 1.37 15.06 14.80
N GLU A 91 2.58 14.62 15.13
CA GLU A 91 3.84 14.98 14.47
C GLU A 91 4.58 13.76 13.92
N LYS A 92 3.84 12.65 13.66
CA LYS A 92 4.42 11.37 13.24
C LYS A 92 3.65 10.79 12.07
N PHE A 93 4.38 10.49 10.99
CA PHE A 93 3.84 9.91 9.77
C PHE A 93 4.66 8.69 9.33
N TRP A 94 3.98 7.72 8.73
CA TRP A 94 4.62 6.69 7.92
C TRP A 94 4.29 6.94 6.45
N ILE A 95 5.27 6.71 5.58
CA ILE A 95 5.09 6.82 4.14
C ILE A 95 5.50 5.50 3.53
N SER A 96 4.53 4.82 2.94
CA SER A 96 4.75 3.61 2.13
C SER A 96 5.05 4.02 0.69
N THR A 97 6.18 3.57 0.17
CA THR A 97 6.71 3.90 -1.17
C THR A 97 7.39 2.68 -1.78
N LEU A 98 7.64 2.70 -3.07
CA LEU A 98 8.54 1.76 -3.76
C LEU A 98 9.95 2.36 -3.95
N PHE A 99 10.13 3.65 -3.71
CA PHE A 99 11.35 4.40 -4.01
C PHE A 99 11.84 5.23 -2.82
N LYS A 100 12.05 4.58 -1.67
CA LYS A 100 12.45 5.28 -0.42
C LYS A 100 13.71 6.13 -0.54
N VAL A 101 14.65 5.74 -1.40
CA VAL A 101 15.88 6.52 -1.61
C VAL A 101 15.54 7.84 -2.27
N ASP A 102 14.67 7.82 -3.28
CA ASP A 102 14.22 9.01 -3.99
C ASP A 102 13.35 9.88 -3.06
N LEU A 103 12.44 9.26 -2.28
CA LEU A 103 11.64 9.97 -1.28
C LEU A 103 12.51 10.67 -0.23
N MET A 104 13.49 9.98 0.35
CA MET A 104 14.37 10.59 1.37
C MET A 104 15.22 11.70 0.78
N ALA A 105 15.72 11.55 -0.46
CA ALA A 105 16.45 12.60 -1.15
C ALA A 105 15.54 13.81 -1.45
N TRP A 106 14.28 13.57 -1.79
CA TRP A 106 13.28 14.62 -2.02
C TRP A 106 12.95 15.39 -0.75
N LEU A 107 12.76 14.68 0.37
CA LEU A 107 12.60 15.30 1.69
C LEU A 107 13.81 16.17 2.06
N GLU A 108 15.03 15.67 1.88
CA GLU A 108 16.27 16.40 2.18
C GLU A 108 16.40 17.66 1.32
N GLY A 109 16.10 17.55 0.03
CA GLY A 109 16.19 18.67 -0.91
C GLY A 109 15.21 19.82 -0.61
N HIS A 110 14.11 19.53 0.08
CA HIS A 110 13.04 20.50 0.32
C HIS A 110 12.81 20.84 1.80
N LYS A 111 13.56 20.21 2.71
CA LYS A 111 13.43 20.44 4.15
C LYS A 111 13.75 21.88 4.56
N GLY A 112 14.78 22.49 3.99
CA GLY A 112 15.27 23.80 4.43
C GLY A 112 15.56 23.83 5.92
N ASP A 113 15.07 24.86 6.61
CA ASP A 113 15.24 25.05 8.06
C ASP A 113 14.13 24.38 8.91
N LEU A 114 13.24 23.57 8.31
CA LEU A 114 12.17 22.90 9.04
C LEU A 114 12.71 21.85 10.02
N ASP A 115 12.10 21.79 11.20
CA ASP A 115 12.40 20.81 12.25
C ASP A 115 11.67 19.49 11.94
N VAL A 116 12.27 18.71 11.04
CA VAL A 116 11.77 17.42 10.56
C VAL A 116 12.91 16.42 10.51
N ALA A 117 12.66 15.21 10.92
CA ALA A 117 13.55 14.07 10.79
C ALA A 117 12.82 12.90 10.12
N TRP A 118 13.57 11.99 9.49
CA TRP A 118 13.02 10.76 8.92
C TRP A 118 13.98 9.59 9.12
N ALA A 119 13.40 8.40 9.11
CA ALA A 119 14.12 7.14 9.24
C ALA A 119 13.54 6.09 8.28
N ASP A 120 14.42 5.27 7.70
CA ASP A 120 14.03 4.06 6.98
C ASP A 120 13.69 2.97 8.00
N ILE A 121 12.40 2.69 8.18
CA ILE A 121 11.89 1.64 9.07
C ILE A 121 11.44 0.37 8.31
N THR A 122 11.82 0.24 7.05
CA THR A 122 11.49 -0.92 6.19
C THR A 122 11.87 -2.26 6.82
N LYS A 123 12.96 -2.28 7.60
CA LYS A 123 13.45 -3.50 8.25
C LYS A 123 12.79 -3.82 9.59
N GLU A 124 11.94 -2.94 10.07
CA GLU A 124 11.27 -3.10 11.37
C GLU A 124 9.89 -3.74 11.22
N TRP A 125 9.27 -3.58 10.06
CA TRP A 125 7.90 -4.01 9.78
C TRP A 125 7.80 -4.90 8.53
N GLU A 126 6.90 -5.88 8.59
CA GLU A 126 6.38 -6.61 7.44
C GLU A 126 4.88 -6.32 7.31
N MET A 127 4.40 -6.16 6.08
CA MET A 127 2.98 -5.95 5.83
C MET A 127 2.41 -7.14 5.06
N TYR A 128 1.36 -7.74 5.62
CA TYR A 128 0.55 -8.75 4.96
C TYR A 128 -0.81 -8.18 4.59
N ALA A 129 -1.15 -8.20 3.32
CA ALA A 129 -2.48 -7.84 2.87
C ALA A 129 -3.39 -9.06 2.85
N VAL A 130 -4.64 -8.85 3.29
CA VAL A 130 -5.73 -9.84 3.31
C VAL A 130 -6.90 -9.25 2.56
N GLN A 131 -7.25 -9.80 1.39
CA GLN A 131 -8.17 -9.18 0.44
C GLN A 131 -9.25 -10.18 0.00
N GLY A 132 -10.50 -9.74 -0.03
CA GLY A 132 -11.61 -10.55 -0.55
C GLY A 132 -12.84 -10.58 0.36
N PRO A 133 -13.94 -11.21 -0.07
CA PRO A 133 -15.20 -11.26 0.69
C PRO A 133 -15.09 -11.84 2.11
N LYS A 134 -14.12 -12.72 2.34
CA LYS A 134 -13.84 -13.31 3.66
C LYS A 134 -12.69 -12.66 4.43
N ALA A 135 -12.20 -11.51 3.98
CA ALA A 135 -11.08 -10.82 4.63
C ALA A 135 -11.43 -10.42 6.08
N LEU A 136 -12.63 -9.92 6.33
CA LEU A 136 -13.08 -9.57 7.69
C LEU A 136 -13.11 -10.79 8.61
N GLU A 137 -13.70 -11.90 8.14
CA GLU A 137 -13.74 -13.16 8.88
C GLU A 137 -12.33 -13.64 9.24
N MET A 138 -11.42 -13.60 8.27
CA MET A 138 -10.04 -14.00 8.45
C MET A 138 -9.29 -13.10 9.45
N VAL A 139 -9.44 -11.79 9.34
CA VAL A 139 -8.75 -10.85 10.24
C VAL A 139 -9.30 -10.94 11.66
N ASN A 140 -10.62 -11.00 11.83
CA ASN A 140 -11.25 -11.16 13.16
C ASN A 140 -10.88 -12.48 13.86
N ALA A 141 -10.53 -13.52 13.11
CA ALA A 141 -10.02 -14.77 13.69
C ALA A 141 -8.57 -14.67 14.21
N LEU A 142 -7.85 -13.61 13.86
CA LEU A 142 -6.45 -13.37 14.26
C LEU A 142 -6.32 -12.35 15.38
N VAL A 143 -7.08 -11.25 15.27
CA VAL A 143 -6.91 -10.07 16.12
C VAL A 143 -7.61 -10.23 17.48
N LYS A 144 -7.09 -9.55 18.48
CA LYS A 144 -7.68 -9.51 19.81
C LYS A 144 -8.95 -8.66 19.85
N GLU A 145 -8.92 -7.50 19.26
CA GLU A 145 -10.06 -6.59 19.16
C GLU A 145 -10.65 -6.65 17.76
N PRO A 146 -11.95 -6.99 17.59
CA PRO A 146 -12.59 -7.06 16.28
C PRO A 146 -12.48 -5.75 15.49
N VAL A 147 -12.41 -5.88 14.17
CA VAL A 147 -12.21 -4.73 13.25
C VAL A 147 -13.46 -4.41 12.42
N ASP A 148 -14.64 -4.89 12.84
CA ASP A 148 -15.91 -4.74 12.11
C ASP A 148 -16.30 -3.27 11.87
N ASP A 149 -16.01 -2.39 12.84
CA ASP A 149 -16.34 -0.96 12.81
C ASP A 149 -15.27 -0.10 12.13
N GLN A 150 -14.12 -0.70 11.75
CA GLN A 150 -13.00 0.03 11.17
C GLN A 150 -13.38 0.59 9.79
N LYS A 151 -13.17 1.89 9.61
CA LYS A 151 -13.51 2.59 8.36
C LYS A 151 -12.44 2.36 7.30
N PHE A 152 -12.84 2.45 6.04
CA PHE A 152 -11.88 2.42 4.93
C PHE A 152 -10.83 3.54 5.11
N PHE A 153 -9.55 3.21 4.88
CA PHE A 153 -8.40 4.09 5.13
C PHE A 153 -8.23 4.49 6.60
N GLU A 154 -8.54 3.57 7.49
CA GLU A 154 -8.29 3.71 8.92
C GLU A 154 -7.30 2.65 9.40
N MET A 155 -6.27 3.09 10.10
CA MET A 155 -5.27 2.26 10.77
C MET A 155 -5.47 2.32 12.28
N LYS A 156 -5.56 1.17 12.91
CA LYS A 156 -5.68 1.03 14.38
C LYS A 156 -4.61 0.10 14.93
N ALA A 157 -4.11 0.42 16.11
CA ALA A 157 -3.33 -0.53 16.89
C ALA A 157 -4.21 -1.70 17.35
N ASN A 158 -3.66 -2.90 17.32
CA ASN A 158 -4.30 -4.13 17.76
C ASN A 158 -3.24 -5.11 18.30
N GLU A 159 -3.63 -6.33 18.61
CA GLU A 159 -2.76 -7.38 19.10
C GLU A 159 -3.12 -8.71 18.42
N ILE A 160 -2.12 -9.50 18.06
CA ILE A 160 -2.28 -10.88 17.58
C ILE A 160 -1.33 -11.76 18.39
N ASP A 161 -1.86 -12.71 19.17
CA ASP A 161 -1.09 -13.60 20.06
C ASP A 161 -0.15 -12.88 21.06
N GLY A 162 -0.55 -11.72 21.56
CA GLY A 162 0.28 -10.91 22.44
C GLY A 162 1.28 -10.00 21.70
N ILE A 163 1.33 -10.05 20.39
CA ILE A 163 2.22 -9.22 19.54
C ILE A 163 1.47 -7.94 19.16
N PRO A 164 2.00 -6.75 19.47
CA PRO A 164 1.43 -5.49 19.00
C PRO A 164 1.53 -5.39 17.48
N VAL A 165 0.41 -5.09 16.83
CA VAL A 165 0.30 -4.92 15.37
C VAL A 165 -0.48 -3.67 15.04
N TYR A 166 -0.40 -3.22 13.78
CA TYR A 166 -1.37 -2.26 13.25
C TYR A 166 -2.22 -2.94 12.18
N ILE A 167 -3.51 -2.68 12.24
CA ILE A 167 -4.47 -3.14 11.23
C ILE A 167 -4.97 -1.92 10.47
N ASN A 168 -4.74 -1.90 9.17
CA ASN A 168 -5.24 -0.89 8.26
C ASN A 168 -6.36 -1.47 7.41
N ARG A 169 -7.51 -0.81 7.36
CA ARG A 169 -8.58 -1.22 6.45
C ARG A 169 -8.38 -0.58 5.09
N ALA A 170 -7.64 -1.25 4.23
CA ALA A 170 -7.30 -0.81 2.89
C ALA A 170 -7.06 -1.98 1.95
N GLY A 171 -6.74 -1.68 0.71
CA GLY A 171 -6.31 -2.67 -0.27
C GLY A 171 -6.32 -2.13 -1.69
N TYR A 172 -5.38 -2.62 -2.46
CA TYR A 172 -5.12 -2.16 -3.83
C TYR A 172 -5.32 -3.28 -4.86
N THR A 173 -6.30 -4.16 -4.62
CA THR A 173 -6.67 -5.27 -5.51
C THR A 173 -7.97 -5.02 -6.28
N GLY A 174 -8.62 -3.89 -6.05
CA GLY A 174 -9.98 -3.60 -6.54
C GLY A 174 -11.08 -4.24 -5.70
N GLU A 175 -10.74 -5.03 -4.68
CA GLU A 175 -11.73 -5.61 -3.77
C GLU A 175 -12.22 -4.59 -2.74
N LYS A 176 -13.52 -4.65 -2.43
CA LYS A 176 -14.15 -3.69 -1.49
C LYS A 176 -13.76 -3.94 -0.04
N LEU A 177 -13.42 -5.19 0.29
CA LEU A 177 -13.07 -5.61 1.62
C LEU A 177 -11.63 -6.10 1.64
N GLY A 178 -10.80 -5.38 2.36
CA GLY A 178 -9.39 -5.67 2.50
C GLY A 178 -8.81 -5.05 3.76
N TYR A 179 -7.79 -5.70 4.26
CA TYR A 179 -7.01 -5.27 5.41
C TYR A 179 -5.53 -5.47 5.14
N GLU A 180 -4.73 -4.62 5.74
CA GLU A 180 -3.27 -4.72 5.78
C GLU A 180 -2.84 -4.86 7.23
N ILE A 181 -2.05 -5.88 7.51
CA ILE A 181 -1.57 -6.20 8.85
C ILE A 181 -0.08 -5.90 8.90
N TYR A 182 0.30 -4.93 9.70
CA TYR A 182 1.69 -4.56 9.94
C TYR A 182 2.19 -5.28 11.19
N TYR A 183 3.08 -6.25 10.99
CA TYR A 183 3.76 -7.00 12.06
C TYR A 183 5.16 -6.47 12.30
N PRO A 184 5.66 -6.47 13.55
CA PRO A 184 7.09 -6.41 13.80
C PRO A 184 7.81 -7.51 13.01
N LYS A 185 8.83 -7.16 12.27
CA LYS A 185 9.48 -8.09 11.30
C LYS A 185 9.99 -9.38 11.94
N ALA A 186 10.46 -9.32 13.19
CA ALA A 186 10.94 -10.49 13.91
C ALA A 186 9.86 -11.58 14.10
N GLU A 187 8.60 -11.19 14.17
CA GLU A 187 7.48 -12.09 14.44
C GLU A 187 6.77 -12.56 13.16
N ALA A 188 7.03 -11.90 12.03
CA ALA A 188 6.34 -12.13 10.76
C ALA A 188 6.38 -13.58 10.25
N PRO A 189 7.51 -14.35 10.32
CA PRO A 189 7.55 -15.71 9.78
C PRO A 189 6.60 -16.70 10.46
N GLU A 190 6.35 -16.56 11.75
CA GLU A 190 5.37 -17.41 12.45
C GLU A 190 3.94 -17.00 12.14
N GLN A 191 3.70 -15.70 11.95
CA GLN A 191 2.39 -15.18 11.59
C GLN A 191 2.00 -15.57 10.16
N GLU A 192 2.95 -15.63 9.23
CA GLU A 192 2.71 -16.11 7.86
C GLU A 192 2.13 -17.52 7.83
N LYS A 193 2.64 -18.44 8.66
CA LYS A 193 2.10 -19.81 8.76
C LYS A 193 0.63 -19.82 9.18
N LYS A 194 0.26 -18.93 10.10
CA LYS A 194 -1.14 -18.80 10.56
C LYS A 194 -2.03 -18.23 9.47
N LEU A 195 -1.57 -17.18 8.78
CA LEU A 195 -2.28 -16.60 7.65
C LEU A 195 -2.56 -17.65 6.59
N ARG A 196 -1.56 -18.45 6.22
CA ARG A 196 -1.68 -19.55 5.25
C ARG A 196 -2.74 -20.56 5.68
N THR A 197 -2.62 -21.11 6.89
CA THR A 197 -3.53 -22.12 7.40
C THR A 197 -4.96 -21.61 7.48
N LEU A 198 -5.14 -20.38 7.95
CA LEU A 198 -6.47 -19.79 8.09
C LEU A 198 -7.09 -19.47 6.73
N ALA A 199 -6.33 -18.91 5.79
CA ALA A 199 -6.81 -18.68 4.44
C ALA A 199 -7.27 -19.97 3.76
N GLU A 200 -6.48 -21.04 3.84
CA GLU A 200 -6.83 -22.36 3.29
C GLU A 200 -8.11 -22.91 3.91
N SER A 201 -8.31 -22.77 5.22
CA SER A 201 -9.54 -23.19 5.90
C SER A 201 -10.79 -22.45 5.43
N LEU A 202 -10.62 -21.23 4.95
CA LEU A 202 -11.67 -20.39 4.38
C LEU A 202 -11.87 -20.60 2.85
N GLY A 203 -11.10 -21.52 2.25
CA GLY A 203 -11.09 -21.77 0.81
C GLY A 203 -10.31 -20.71 0.01
N GLY A 204 -9.47 -19.94 0.69
CA GLY A 204 -8.58 -18.93 0.13
C GLY A 204 -7.17 -19.48 -0.12
N ARG A 205 -6.26 -18.59 -0.43
CA ARG A 205 -4.86 -18.94 -0.70
C ARG A 205 -3.91 -17.74 -0.63
N GLU A 206 -2.64 -18.03 -0.61
CA GLU A 206 -1.61 -17.06 -0.91
C GLU A 206 -1.73 -16.59 -2.38
N VAL A 207 -1.50 -15.31 -2.58
CA VAL A 207 -1.49 -14.64 -3.88
C VAL A 207 -0.11 -14.05 -4.09
N THR A 208 0.46 -14.20 -5.27
CA THR A 208 1.77 -13.62 -5.55
C THR A 208 1.68 -12.10 -5.68
N GLU A 209 2.71 -11.41 -5.22
CA GLU A 209 2.85 -9.96 -5.36
C GLU A 209 2.69 -9.53 -6.84
N PHE A 210 3.24 -10.31 -7.77
CA PHE A 210 3.09 -10.05 -9.21
C PHE A 210 1.61 -10.02 -9.66
N GLN A 211 0.75 -10.89 -9.12
CA GLN A 211 -0.69 -10.88 -9.40
C GLN A 211 -1.35 -9.56 -8.96
N VAL A 212 -0.90 -9.03 -7.82
CA VAL A 212 -1.44 -7.80 -7.26
C VAL A 212 -0.93 -6.57 -7.99
N MET A 213 0.37 -6.54 -8.29
CA MET A 213 1.02 -5.35 -8.86
C MET A 213 0.93 -5.24 -10.38
N ALA A 214 0.90 -6.37 -11.10
CA ALA A 214 1.19 -6.34 -12.53
C ALA A 214 0.36 -7.32 -13.39
N TRP A 215 -0.68 -7.91 -12.86
CA TRP A 215 -1.46 -8.90 -13.61
C TRP A 215 -2.95 -8.58 -13.66
N THR A 216 -3.81 -9.57 -13.49
CA THR A 216 -5.25 -9.41 -13.76
C THR A 216 -6.01 -8.61 -12.71
N LEU A 217 -5.56 -8.58 -11.44
CA LEU A 217 -6.23 -7.81 -10.39
C LEU A 217 -6.19 -6.29 -10.66
N PRO A 218 -5.01 -5.68 -10.88
CA PRO A 218 -4.96 -4.24 -11.20
C PRO A 218 -5.57 -3.94 -12.56
N CYS A 219 -5.42 -4.82 -13.58
CA CYS A 219 -6.06 -4.62 -14.88
C CYS A 219 -7.59 -4.57 -14.77
N GLU A 220 -8.20 -5.48 -14.00
CA GLU A 220 -9.65 -5.48 -13.78
C GLU A 220 -10.11 -4.26 -12.97
N ALA A 221 -9.32 -3.84 -11.99
CA ALA A 221 -9.62 -2.70 -11.15
C ALA A 221 -9.39 -1.34 -11.83
N GLY A 222 -8.68 -1.33 -12.95
CA GLY A 222 -8.25 -0.10 -13.62
C GLY A 222 -7.16 0.66 -12.86
N PHE A 223 -6.34 -0.05 -12.07
CA PHE A 223 -5.21 0.54 -11.36
C PHE A 223 -3.99 0.64 -12.27
N TYR A 224 -3.26 1.73 -12.11
CA TYR A 224 -2.02 1.97 -12.81
C TYR A 224 -0.85 1.23 -12.16
N TYR A 225 0.13 0.84 -12.97
CA TYR A 225 1.46 0.48 -12.49
C TYR A 225 2.32 1.72 -12.39
N MET A 226 3.33 1.70 -11.56
CA MET A 226 4.29 2.80 -11.46
C MET A 226 4.92 3.16 -12.83
N ARG A 227 5.16 2.17 -13.69
CA ARG A 227 5.66 2.41 -15.05
C ARG A 227 4.69 3.22 -15.93
N ASP A 228 3.38 3.13 -15.66
CA ASP A 228 2.35 3.87 -16.39
C ASP A 228 2.23 5.31 -15.84
N LEU A 229 2.62 5.53 -14.58
CA LEU A 229 2.58 6.82 -13.91
C LEU A 229 3.83 7.66 -14.19
N LYS A 230 5.02 7.03 -14.27
CA LYS A 230 6.28 7.76 -14.53
C LYS A 230 6.21 8.52 -15.85
N HIS A 231 6.67 9.76 -15.83
CA HIS A 231 6.68 10.68 -16.97
C HIS A 231 5.30 11.17 -17.43
N THR A 232 4.26 10.94 -16.63
CA THR A 232 2.95 11.56 -16.82
C THR A 232 2.69 12.58 -15.72
N ASN A 233 1.65 13.39 -15.88
CA ASN A 233 1.13 14.24 -14.82
C ASN A 233 -0.20 13.70 -14.31
N PRO A 234 -0.72 14.16 -13.16
CA PRO A 234 -1.96 13.66 -12.59
C PRO A 234 -3.19 13.75 -13.49
N PHE A 235 -3.26 14.72 -14.40
CA PHE A 235 -4.39 14.89 -15.32
C PHE A 235 -4.41 13.81 -16.40
N GLU A 236 -3.24 13.41 -16.91
CA GLU A 236 -3.13 12.39 -17.96
C GLU A 236 -3.60 11.01 -17.49
N VAL A 237 -3.52 10.77 -16.17
CA VAL A 237 -3.86 9.47 -15.55
C VAL A 237 -5.09 9.54 -14.62
N GLY A 238 -5.82 10.65 -14.60
CA GLY A 238 -7.04 10.81 -13.80
C GLY A 238 -6.80 10.80 -12.29
N LEU A 239 -5.60 11.20 -11.84
CA LEU A 239 -5.23 11.31 -10.42
C LEU A 239 -5.27 12.74 -9.89
N GLU A 240 -5.78 13.70 -10.67
CA GLU A 240 -5.97 15.08 -10.26
C GLU A 240 -7.00 15.25 -9.16
N GLY A 241 -7.89 14.27 -8.99
CA GLY A 241 -8.90 14.28 -7.95
C GLY A 241 -8.32 14.33 -6.55
N GLY A 242 -8.66 15.40 -5.80
CA GLY A 242 -8.18 15.61 -4.44
C GLY A 242 -6.86 16.38 -4.33
N ILE A 243 -6.29 16.87 -5.43
CA ILE A 243 -5.24 17.91 -5.39
C ILE A 243 -5.82 19.16 -4.70
N ASN A 244 -5.10 19.68 -3.72
CA ASN A 244 -5.48 20.91 -3.04
C ASN A 244 -4.81 22.11 -3.68
N TRP A 245 -5.53 22.79 -4.55
CA TRP A 245 -5.06 23.97 -5.27
C TRP A 245 -4.96 25.24 -4.40
N ASP A 246 -5.51 25.21 -3.17
CA ASP A 246 -5.46 26.34 -2.25
C ASP A 246 -4.14 26.43 -1.47
N LYS A 247 -3.25 25.45 -1.65
CA LYS A 247 -1.93 25.43 -1.01
C LYS A 247 -0.79 25.43 -2.03
N GLU A 248 0.40 25.74 -1.56
CA GLU A 248 1.62 25.57 -2.34
C GLU A 248 2.12 24.13 -2.25
N PHE A 249 2.54 23.57 -3.39
CA PHE A 249 3.18 22.26 -3.48
C PHE A 249 4.09 22.19 -4.71
N ILE A 250 5.02 21.26 -4.70
CA ILE A 250 5.98 21.08 -5.80
C ILE A 250 5.25 20.66 -7.08
N GLY A 251 5.53 21.35 -8.19
CA GLY A 251 4.91 21.10 -9.50
C GLY A 251 3.54 21.75 -9.71
N LYS A 252 3.09 22.66 -8.79
CA LYS A 252 1.80 23.34 -8.91
C LYS A 252 1.72 24.28 -10.12
N GLU A 253 2.81 24.96 -10.43
CA GLU A 253 2.86 26.00 -11.48
C GLU A 253 3.11 25.44 -12.89
N ALA A 254 3.46 24.15 -12.98
CA ALA A 254 3.73 23.50 -14.26
C ALA A 254 2.44 22.98 -14.91
#